data_f2acd233858175565d96f4353b7a3f9e
#
_entry.id   f2acd233858175565d96f4353b7a3f9e
#
_cell.length_a   1.000
_cell.length_b   1.000
_cell.length_c   1.000
_cell.angle_alpha   90.00
_cell.angle_beta   90.00
_cell.angle_gamma   90.00
#
_symmetry.space_group_name_H-M   'P 1'
#
loop_
_entity.id
_entity.type
_entity.pdbx_description
1 polymer ?
#
loop_
_entity_poly.entity_id
_entity_poly.type
_entity_poly.pdbx_seq_one_letter_code
_entity_poly.pdbx_strand_id
1 'polypeptide(L)'
;MNKTVRNTVLALGAASLALFGAACGSGDMASSGTSSSAAPTSTATSSSAAMADPAANLVGPGCADYAKQVPSGAGSVSGMAADPVAVAASNNPLLTTLVSAVSGKLNPKVNLVSTLNGAEFTVFAPVDSAFAKIDAATIETLKTDDALLTKILTYHVVPGQITPDKIAGDQKTVQTGTVKVTGSGNAIKVNDANVICGGVKTANATVYLIDSVLMPA
;
A
#
# COMPACT_ATOMS: atom_id res chain seq x y z
N MET A 1 9.06 3.10 -45.78
CA MET A 1 8.11 4.17 -46.18
C MET A 1 7.85 5.02 -44.91
N ASN A 2 8.43 6.21 -44.97
CA ASN A 2 8.36 7.19 -43.86
C ASN A 2 6.95 7.81 -43.79
N LYS A 3 6.39 7.95 -42.60
CA LYS A 3 5.37 8.96 -42.33
C LYS A 3 5.72 9.69 -41.05
N THR A 4 6.42 10.78 -41.26
CA THR A 4 6.54 11.92 -40.35
C THR A 4 5.19 12.57 -40.20
N VAL A 5 4.69 12.76 -39.00
CA VAL A 5 3.60 13.67 -38.69
C VAL A 5 4.09 14.71 -37.69
N ARG A 6 3.96 15.91 -38.14
CA ARG A 6 4.54 17.19 -37.67
C ARG A 6 3.71 17.73 -36.51
N ASN A 7 4.45 18.35 -35.60
CA ASN A 7 4.02 19.31 -34.59
C ASN A 7 2.88 20.23 -35.00
N THR A 8 2.02 20.54 -34.07
CA THR A 8 1.40 21.85 -34.00
C THR A 8 1.39 22.35 -32.56
N VAL A 9 2.23 23.34 -32.33
CA VAL A 9 2.27 24.19 -31.15
C VAL A 9 1.16 25.23 -31.34
N LEU A 10 0.34 25.45 -30.32
CA LEU A 10 -0.43 26.71 -30.19
C LEU A 10 -0.35 27.16 -28.74
N ALA A 11 0.33 28.27 -28.58
CA ALA A 11 0.40 29.10 -27.38
C ALA A 11 -0.71 30.15 -27.42
N LEU A 12 -0.87 30.87 -26.33
CA LEU A 12 -1.57 32.11 -25.96
C LEU A 12 -2.85 31.86 -25.14
N GLY A 13 -2.95 32.50 -23.99
CA GLY A 13 -3.22 33.83 -23.56
C GLY A 13 -3.36 33.90 -22.03
N ALA A 14 -2.59 34.70 -21.40
CA ALA A 14 -2.76 36.02 -20.84
C ALA A 14 -3.78 36.18 -19.69
N ALA A 15 -3.25 36.43 -18.50
CA ALA A 15 -3.48 37.53 -17.57
C ALA A 15 -4.91 37.90 -17.13
N SER A 16 -5.11 37.91 -15.80
CA SER A 16 -5.92 38.93 -15.14
C SER A 16 -5.49 39.07 -13.67
N LEU A 17 -4.85 40.21 -13.36
CA LEU A 17 -4.72 40.77 -12.02
C LEU A 17 -6.07 41.35 -11.58
N ALA A 18 -6.41 41.19 -10.31
CA ALA A 18 -7.35 42.02 -9.60
C ALA A 18 -6.83 42.33 -8.18
N LEU A 19 -6.32 43.52 -8.01
CA LEU A 19 -6.09 44.17 -6.72
C LEU A 19 -7.42 44.80 -6.24
N PHE A 20 -7.76 44.64 -4.97
CA PHE A 20 -8.56 45.55 -4.15
C PHE A 20 -8.21 45.19 -2.70
N GLY A 21 -7.83 46.05 -1.78
CA GLY A 21 -8.14 47.48 -1.61
C GLY A 21 -8.17 47.64 -0.08
N ALA A 22 -7.24 48.40 0.48
CA ALA A 22 -7.19 48.74 1.91
C ALA A 22 -8.31 49.68 2.30
N ALA A 23 -8.83 49.54 3.50
CA ALA A 23 -9.57 50.59 4.19
C ALA A 23 -9.14 50.67 5.66
N CYS A 24 -8.34 51.68 5.94
CA CYS A 24 -8.13 52.22 7.28
C CYS A 24 -9.39 52.96 7.76
N GLY A 25 -9.75 52.79 9.02
CA GLY A 25 -10.73 53.61 9.69
C GLY A 25 -10.27 53.82 11.16
N SER A 26 -9.68 54.98 11.38
CA SER A 26 -9.36 55.51 12.73
C SER A 26 -10.62 56.07 13.40
N GLY A 27 -10.76 55.88 14.72
CA GLY A 27 -11.79 56.55 15.53
C GLY A 27 -11.49 56.34 17.02
N ASP A 28 -10.89 57.36 17.65
CA ASP A 28 -10.69 57.53 19.05
C ASP A 28 -12.01 57.58 19.84
N MET A 29 -12.02 57.11 21.06
CA MET A 29 -12.29 57.85 22.32
C MET A 29 -12.56 56.92 23.51
N ALA A 30 -11.79 57.12 24.54
CA ALA A 30 -11.86 56.79 25.92
C ALA A 30 -13.19 56.41 26.57
N SER A 31 -13.19 55.38 27.42
CA SER A 31 -13.63 55.49 28.82
C SER A 31 -13.33 54.24 29.62
N SER A 32 -12.87 54.50 30.84
CA SER A 32 -12.50 53.59 31.91
C SER A 32 -13.60 52.57 32.27
N GLY A 33 -13.21 51.33 32.53
CA GLY A 33 -14.09 50.33 33.12
C GLY A 33 -13.30 49.05 33.47
N THR A 34 -12.82 48.96 34.69
CA THR A 34 -12.24 47.79 35.30
C THR A 34 -13.27 46.68 35.38
N SER A 35 -12.99 45.56 34.71
CA SER A 35 -13.56 44.27 35.07
C SER A 35 -12.69 43.15 34.49
N SER A 36 -12.01 42.47 35.38
CA SER A 36 -11.39 41.18 35.15
C SER A 36 -12.42 40.22 34.58
N SER A 37 -12.23 39.79 33.34
CA SER A 37 -12.89 38.61 32.81
C SER A 37 -11.85 37.79 32.06
N ALA A 38 -11.52 36.65 32.64
CA ALA A 38 -10.63 35.67 32.08
C ALA A 38 -11.12 35.28 30.69
N ALA A 39 -10.31 35.56 29.68
CA ALA A 39 -10.50 34.95 28.34
C ALA A 39 -10.30 33.44 28.46
N PRO A 40 -11.24 32.62 27.97
CA PRO A 40 -10.94 31.22 27.76
C PRO A 40 -9.91 31.13 26.62
N THR A 41 -8.70 30.76 27.00
CA THR A 41 -7.72 30.29 26.01
C THR A 41 -8.32 29.09 25.34
N SER A 42 -8.93 29.31 24.17
CA SER A 42 -9.28 28.23 23.25
C SER A 42 -7.97 27.63 22.79
N THR A 43 -7.50 26.65 23.54
CA THR A 43 -6.51 25.71 23.08
C THR A 43 -7.18 24.99 21.91
N ALA A 44 -6.92 25.47 20.69
CA ALA A 44 -7.18 24.70 19.50
C ALA A 44 -6.32 23.44 19.64
N THR A 45 -6.89 22.40 20.23
CA THR A 45 -6.38 21.05 20.11
C THR A 45 -6.45 20.75 18.61
N SER A 46 -5.34 21.02 17.90
CA SER A 46 -5.08 20.35 16.65
C SER A 46 -5.17 18.86 16.96
N SER A 47 -6.31 18.27 16.67
CA SER A 47 -6.40 16.84 16.43
C SER A 47 -5.54 16.58 15.20
N SER A 48 -4.24 16.51 15.41
CA SER A 48 -3.36 15.68 14.63
C SER A 48 -3.99 14.31 14.73
N ALA A 49 -4.72 13.88 13.70
CA ALA A 49 -5.07 12.49 13.54
C ALA A 49 -3.74 11.77 13.72
N ALA A 50 -3.58 11.10 14.84
CA ALA A 50 -2.40 10.28 15.11
C ALA A 50 -2.33 9.33 13.92
N MET A 51 -1.42 9.58 13.01
CA MET A 51 -1.05 8.61 11.99
C MET A 51 -0.64 7.39 12.78
N ALA A 52 -1.51 6.37 12.80
CA ALA A 52 -1.23 5.14 13.51
C ALA A 52 0.14 4.69 13.03
N ASP A 53 1.08 4.51 13.97
CA ASP A 53 2.44 4.08 13.66
C ASP A 53 2.37 2.89 12.70
N PRO A 54 2.89 3.00 11.47
CA PRO A 54 2.82 1.91 10.49
C PRO A 54 3.45 0.60 11.01
N ALA A 55 4.32 0.71 12.02
CA ALA A 55 4.96 -0.42 12.67
C ALA A 55 4.15 -1.01 13.84
N ALA A 56 3.12 -0.32 14.35
CA ALA A 56 2.36 -0.75 15.53
C ALA A 56 1.64 -2.10 15.38
N ASN A 57 1.33 -2.48 14.13
CA ASN A 57 0.60 -3.72 13.82
C ASN A 57 1.49 -4.81 13.21
N LEU A 58 2.81 -4.64 13.27
CA LEU A 58 3.72 -5.63 12.70
C LEU A 58 3.70 -6.92 13.52
N VAL A 59 3.57 -8.05 12.82
CA VAL A 59 3.60 -9.39 13.37
C VAL A 59 4.47 -10.30 12.52
N GLY A 60 5.11 -11.27 13.13
CA GLY A 60 5.98 -12.21 12.43
C GLY A 60 7.44 -12.08 12.87
N PRO A 61 8.18 -13.20 12.87
CA PRO A 61 9.55 -13.26 13.40
C PRO A 61 10.56 -12.47 12.54
N GLY A 62 10.29 -12.27 11.27
CA GLY A 62 11.20 -11.61 10.32
C GLY A 62 10.98 -10.11 10.17
N CYS A 63 10.03 -9.48 10.89
CA CYS A 63 9.80 -8.03 10.76
C CYS A 63 11.02 -7.22 11.19
N ALA A 64 11.74 -7.64 12.25
CA ALA A 64 12.95 -6.97 12.69
C ALA A 64 14.07 -7.06 11.63
N ASP A 65 14.19 -8.20 10.96
CA ASP A 65 15.19 -8.38 9.91
C ASP A 65 14.80 -7.63 8.63
N TYR A 66 13.51 -7.58 8.32
CA TYR A 66 13.00 -6.74 7.24
C TYR A 66 13.32 -5.25 7.48
N ALA A 67 13.05 -4.76 8.68
CA ALA A 67 13.35 -3.37 9.05
C ALA A 67 14.86 -3.05 9.00
N LYS A 68 15.74 -4.02 9.27
CA LYS A 68 17.19 -3.87 9.11
C LYS A 68 17.63 -3.85 7.65
N GLN A 69 17.00 -4.68 6.80
CA GLN A 69 17.30 -4.76 5.37
C GLN A 69 16.80 -3.54 4.61
N VAL A 70 15.65 -2.99 5.01
CA VAL A 70 15.02 -1.83 4.39
C VAL A 70 14.67 -0.79 5.45
N PRO A 71 15.69 -0.13 6.05
CA PRO A 71 15.49 0.76 7.20
C PRO A 71 14.80 2.07 6.83
N SER A 72 14.85 2.48 5.56
CA SER A 72 14.29 3.73 5.08
C SER A 72 13.95 3.66 3.59
N GLY A 73 13.30 4.70 3.08
CA GLY A 73 12.87 4.78 1.68
C GLY A 73 11.48 4.20 1.45
N ALA A 74 11.00 4.27 0.22
CA ALA A 74 9.64 3.90 -0.16
C ALA A 74 9.30 2.40 0.04
N GLY A 75 10.32 1.53 0.09
CA GLY A 75 10.16 0.10 0.38
C GLY A 75 10.18 -0.24 1.88
N SER A 76 10.50 0.69 2.78
CA SER A 76 10.45 0.46 4.23
C SER A 76 9.02 0.36 4.74
N VAL A 77 8.84 -0.15 5.96
CA VAL A 77 7.51 -0.26 6.58
C VAL A 77 6.76 1.08 6.59
N SER A 78 7.44 2.15 6.96
CA SER A 78 6.85 3.51 6.97
C SER A 78 6.69 4.09 5.57
N GLY A 79 7.61 3.81 4.66
CA GLY A 79 7.53 4.28 3.26
C GLY A 79 6.38 3.64 2.50
N MET A 80 6.15 2.35 2.70
CA MET A 80 5.03 1.63 2.07
C MET A 80 3.66 2.15 2.49
N ALA A 81 3.53 2.74 3.67
CA ALA A 81 2.26 3.25 4.18
C ALA A 81 1.68 4.41 3.36
N ALA A 82 2.53 5.16 2.66
CA ALA A 82 2.14 6.31 1.84
C ALA A 82 1.64 5.92 0.43
N ASP A 83 2.05 4.76 -0.06
CA ASP A 83 1.81 4.33 -1.44
C ASP A 83 0.71 3.27 -1.54
N PRO A 84 -0.03 3.19 -2.68
CA PRO A 84 -0.87 2.04 -3.00
C PRO A 84 -0.05 0.75 -3.09
N VAL A 85 -0.69 -0.39 -2.80
CA VAL A 85 0.02 -1.66 -2.58
C VAL A 85 0.93 -2.09 -3.73
N ALA A 86 0.53 -1.88 -4.99
CA ALA A 86 1.37 -2.27 -6.12
C ALA A 86 2.60 -1.35 -6.28
N VAL A 87 2.47 -0.07 -5.93
CA VAL A 87 3.58 0.89 -5.90
C VAL A 87 4.52 0.57 -4.73
N ALA A 88 3.95 0.40 -3.54
CA ALA A 88 4.69 0.00 -2.35
C ALA A 88 5.50 -1.29 -2.56
N ALA A 89 4.87 -2.33 -3.17
CA ALA A 89 5.55 -3.56 -3.52
C ALA A 89 6.69 -3.35 -4.53
N SER A 90 6.50 -2.46 -5.51
CA SER A 90 7.53 -2.15 -6.52
C SER A 90 8.79 -1.51 -5.93
N ASN A 91 8.64 -0.83 -4.81
CA ASN A 91 9.73 -0.21 -4.07
C ASN A 91 10.41 -1.18 -3.08
N ASN A 92 9.85 -2.39 -2.90
CA ASN A 92 10.34 -3.38 -1.96
C ASN A 92 11.32 -4.36 -2.63
N PRO A 93 12.59 -4.42 -2.21
CA PRO A 93 13.60 -5.26 -2.83
C PRO A 93 13.37 -6.77 -2.64
N LEU A 94 12.49 -7.18 -1.71
CA LEU A 94 12.18 -8.59 -1.45
C LEU A 94 11.01 -9.12 -2.29
N LEU A 95 10.34 -8.26 -3.10
CA LEU A 95 9.13 -8.58 -3.84
C LEU A 95 9.31 -8.43 -5.37
N THR A 96 10.54 -8.46 -5.87
CA THR A 96 10.84 -8.20 -7.29
C THR A 96 10.18 -9.19 -8.25
N THR A 97 10.14 -10.46 -7.88
CA THR A 97 9.48 -11.53 -8.65
C THR A 97 7.96 -11.36 -8.63
N LEU A 98 7.37 -11.08 -7.47
CA LEU A 98 5.93 -10.82 -7.35
C LEU A 98 5.52 -9.61 -8.20
N VAL A 99 6.27 -8.52 -8.11
CA VAL A 99 6.03 -7.31 -8.90
C VAL A 99 6.10 -7.61 -10.39
N SER A 100 7.06 -8.41 -10.82
CA SER A 100 7.17 -8.84 -12.22
C SER A 100 5.94 -9.65 -12.66
N ALA A 101 5.41 -10.49 -11.78
CA ALA A 101 4.20 -11.28 -12.05
C ALA A 101 2.93 -10.42 -12.17
N VAL A 102 2.74 -9.42 -11.28
CA VAL A 102 1.51 -8.59 -11.28
C VAL A 102 1.54 -7.45 -12.30
N SER A 103 2.73 -7.01 -12.73
CA SER A 103 2.92 -5.87 -13.65
C SER A 103 3.00 -6.24 -15.13
N GLY A 104 2.84 -7.50 -15.48
CA GLY A 104 2.96 -7.96 -16.86
C GLY A 104 4.40 -8.17 -17.35
N LYS A 105 5.39 -8.06 -16.49
CA LYS A 105 6.79 -8.31 -16.86
C LYS A 105 7.09 -9.80 -16.99
N LEU A 106 6.45 -10.64 -16.17
CA LEU A 106 6.56 -12.10 -16.25
C LEU A 106 5.72 -12.67 -17.37
N ASN A 107 4.45 -12.21 -17.47
CA ASN A 107 3.51 -12.57 -18.55
C ASN A 107 2.78 -11.30 -18.99
N PRO A 108 3.01 -10.80 -20.22
CA PRO A 108 2.44 -9.53 -20.71
C PRO A 108 0.91 -9.47 -20.76
N LYS A 109 0.24 -10.62 -20.70
CA LYS A 109 -1.23 -10.68 -20.67
C LYS A 109 -1.81 -10.48 -19.28
N VAL A 110 -0.97 -10.52 -18.23
CA VAL A 110 -1.38 -10.41 -16.84
C VAL A 110 -0.89 -9.08 -16.27
N ASN A 111 -1.81 -8.14 -16.06
CA ASN A 111 -1.51 -6.87 -15.38
C ASN A 111 -2.62 -6.58 -14.36
N LEU A 112 -2.28 -6.74 -13.08
CA LEU A 112 -3.20 -6.55 -11.97
C LEU A 112 -2.91 -5.26 -11.18
N VAL A 113 -1.97 -4.42 -11.62
CA VAL A 113 -1.56 -3.21 -10.91
C VAL A 113 -2.73 -2.27 -10.66
N SER A 114 -3.54 -1.99 -11.68
CA SER A 114 -4.72 -1.13 -11.53
C SER A 114 -5.78 -1.75 -10.62
N THR A 115 -5.99 -3.05 -10.70
CA THR A 115 -6.93 -3.78 -9.83
C THR A 115 -6.48 -3.72 -8.37
N LEU A 116 -5.20 -3.98 -8.10
CA LEU A 116 -4.65 -3.96 -6.75
C LEU A 116 -4.63 -2.56 -6.12
N ASN A 117 -4.53 -1.50 -6.94
CA ASN A 117 -4.56 -0.12 -6.44
C ASN A 117 -5.98 0.46 -6.36
N GLY A 118 -6.99 -0.21 -6.94
CA GLY A 118 -8.34 0.32 -7.10
C GLY A 118 -9.30 0.05 -5.93
N ALA A 119 -8.94 -0.82 -4.98
CA ALA A 119 -9.80 -1.17 -3.85
C ALA A 119 -8.96 -1.49 -2.61
N GLU A 120 -9.63 -1.74 -1.49
CA GLU A 120 -8.98 -2.16 -0.25
C GLU A 120 -8.75 -3.68 -0.25
N PHE A 121 -7.54 -4.09 0.09
CA PHE A 121 -7.15 -5.49 0.09
C PHE A 121 -6.27 -5.89 1.28
N THR A 122 -6.26 -7.19 1.55
CA THR A 122 -5.19 -7.87 2.28
C THR A 122 -4.42 -8.71 1.28
N VAL A 123 -3.12 -8.51 1.21
CA VAL A 123 -2.25 -9.16 0.22
C VAL A 123 -1.25 -10.07 0.92
N PHE A 124 -1.31 -11.35 0.62
CA PHE A 124 -0.28 -12.32 1.01
C PHE A 124 0.84 -12.26 -0.05
N ALA A 125 1.93 -11.58 0.26
CA ALA A 125 3.02 -11.29 -0.68
C ALA A 125 4.16 -12.31 -0.51
N PRO A 126 4.31 -13.29 -1.40
CA PRO A 126 5.45 -14.19 -1.36
C PRO A 126 6.72 -13.43 -1.70
N VAL A 127 7.74 -13.57 -0.85
CA VAL A 127 9.06 -12.97 -1.08
C VAL A 127 9.82 -13.72 -2.17
N ASP A 128 10.87 -13.13 -2.73
CA ASP A 128 11.63 -13.74 -3.84
C ASP A 128 12.15 -15.15 -3.50
N SER A 129 12.54 -15.40 -2.25
CA SER A 129 12.93 -16.75 -1.80
C SER A 129 11.76 -17.75 -1.78
N ALA A 130 10.50 -17.29 -1.71
CA ALA A 130 9.32 -18.15 -1.83
C ALA A 130 9.16 -18.69 -3.27
N PHE A 131 9.45 -17.87 -4.26
CA PHE A 131 9.45 -18.30 -5.66
C PHE A 131 10.59 -19.26 -5.97
N ALA A 132 11.72 -19.15 -5.28
CA ALA A 132 12.82 -20.09 -5.42
C ALA A 132 12.50 -21.52 -4.94
N LYS A 133 11.43 -21.70 -4.16
CA LYS A 133 10.92 -23.01 -3.73
C LYS A 133 10.02 -23.68 -4.77
N ILE A 134 9.53 -22.91 -5.76
CA ILE A 134 8.72 -23.45 -6.85
C ILE A 134 9.65 -24.10 -7.88
N ASP A 135 9.22 -25.23 -8.40
CA ASP A 135 10.01 -25.90 -9.43
C ASP A 135 10.06 -25.07 -10.74
N ALA A 136 11.15 -25.21 -11.49
CA ALA A 136 11.40 -24.41 -12.68
C ALA A 136 10.34 -24.65 -13.77
N ALA A 137 9.78 -25.85 -13.87
CA ALA A 137 8.75 -26.16 -14.88
C ALA A 137 7.44 -25.40 -14.59
N THR A 138 7.08 -25.29 -13.30
CA THR A 138 5.94 -24.48 -12.88
C THR A 138 6.17 -23.01 -13.19
N ILE A 139 7.36 -22.46 -12.92
CA ILE A 139 7.69 -21.06 -13.29
C ILE A 139 7.57 -20.83 -14.79
N GLU A 140 8.06 -21.74 -15.64
CA GLU A 140 7.93 -21.62 -17.09
C GLU A 140 6.46 -21.69 -17.53
N THR A 141 5.65 -22.52 -16.90
CA THR A 141 4.21 -22.55 -17.14
C THR A 141 3.55 -21.22 -16.82
N LEU A 142 3.90 -20.58 -15.69
CA LEU A 142 3.37 -19.27 -15.30
C LEU A 142 3.72 -18.14 -16.27
N LYS A 143 4.83 -18.25 -17.00
CA LYS A 143 5.21 -17.27 -18.03
C LYS A 143 4.31 -17.35 -19.28
N THR A 144 3.69 -18.49 -19.52
CA THR A 144 2.91 -18.76 -20.75
C THR A 144 1.42 -18.90 -20.49
N ASP A 145 1.02 -19.37 -19.31
CA ASP A 145 -0.37 -19.56 -18.91
C ASP A 145 -0.87 -18.37 -18.08
N ASP A 146 -1.54 -17.44 -18.75
CA ASP A 146 -2.12 -16.24 -18.15
C ASP A 146 -3.29 -16.55 -17.20
N ALA A 147 -4.07 -17.60 -17.50
CA ALA A 147 -5.20 -18.01 -16.67
C ALA A 147 -4.70 -18.58 -15.32
N LEU A 148 -3.71 -19.46 -15.35
CA LEU A 148 -3.11 -20.04 -14.15
C LEU A 148 -2.42 -18.96 -13.31
N LEU A 149 -1.63 -18.07 -13.93
CA LEU A 149 -0.95 -16.98 -13.24
C LEU A 149 -1.98 -16.05 -12.58
N THR A 150 -3.02 -15.63 -13.27
CA THR A 150 -4.09 -14.79 -12.72
C THR A 150 -4.80 -15.50 -11.56
N LYS A 151 -5.10 -16.80 -11.70
CA LYS A 151 -5.72 -17.62 -10.66
C LYS A 151 -4.86 -17.63 -9.37
N ILE A 152 -3.57 -17.86 -9.50
CA ILE A 152 -2.63 -17.85 -8.38
C ILE A 152 -2.54 -16.45 -7.75
N LEU A 153 -2.32 -15.40 -8.55
CA LEU A 153 -2.18 -14.04 -8.04
C LEU A 153 -3.45 -13.56 -7.31
N THR A 154 -4.63 -13.83 -7.84
CA THR A 154 -5.90 -13.47 -7.18
C THR A 154 -6.21 -14.33 -5.96
N TYR A 155 -5.63 -15.53 -5.85
CA TYR A 155 -5.69 -16.37 -4.66
C TYR A 155 -4.87 -15.81 -3.49
N HIS A 156 -3.86 -14.97 -3.76
CA HIS A 156 -3.07 -14.27 -2.76
C HIS A 156 -3.73 -12.99 -2.23
N VAL A 157 -4.88 -12.61 -2.75
CA VAL A 157 -5.56 -11.35 -2.44
C VAL A 157 -6.92 -11.61 -1.80
N VAL A 158 -7.14 -11.00 -0.64
CA VAL A 158 -8.40 -11.04 0.10
C VAL A 158 -9.00 -9.64 0.11
N PRO A 159 -10.31 -9.47 -0.15
CA PRO A 159 -10.96 -8.16 -0.07
C PRO A 159 -10.91 -7.57 1.34
N GLY A 160 -10.68 -6.28 1.46
CA GLY A 160 -10.62 -5.52 2.71
C GLY A 160 -9.25 -5.53 3.39
N GLN A 161 -9.00 -4.50 4.18
CA GLN A 161 -7.77 -4.36 4.97
C GLN A 161 -7.94 -5.07 6.33
N ILE A 162 -7.44 -6.29 6.43
CA ILE A 162 -7.59 -7.12 7.64
C ILE A 162 -6.32 -6.98 8.49
N THR A 163 -6.51 -6.58 9.73
CA THR A 163 -5.43 -6.45 10.72
C THR A 163 -5.01 -7.80 11.30
N PRO A 164 -3.80 -7.93 11.87
CA PRO A 164 -3.29 -9.20 12.38
C PRO A 164 -4.13 -9.84 13.50
N ASP A 165 -4.88 -9.05 14.25
CA ASP A 165 -5.81 -9.52 15.27
C ASP A 165 -7.07 -10.17 14.70
N LYS A 166 -7.42 -9.88 13.43
CA LYS A 166 -8.62 -10.33 12.74
C LYS A 166 -8.36 -11.28 11.57
N ILE A 167 -7.08 -11.48 11.21
CA ILE A 167 -6.73 -12.27 10.02
C ILE A 167 -6.93 -13.79 10.23
N ALA A 168 -6.93 -14.26 11.47
CA ALA A 168 -7.10 -15.69 11.78
C ALA A 168 -8.46 -16.23 11.33
N GLY A 169 -8.47 -17.45 10.82
CA GLY A 169 -9.67 -18.11 10.30
C GLY A 169 -9.63 -18.27 8.77
N ASP A 170 -10.79 -18.60 8.22
CA ASP A 170 -10.95 -18.80 6.78
C ASP A 170 -11.20 -17.46 6.07
N GLN A 171 -10.29 -17.10 5.18
CA GLN A 171 -10.34 -15.86 4.42
C GLN A 171 -10.71 -16.15 2.96
N LYS A 172 -11.79 -15.54 2.48
CA LYS A 172 -12.23 -15.69 1.09
C LYS A 172 -11.41 -14.78 0.17
N THR A 173 -10.74 -15.38 -0.80
CA THR A 173 -9.88 -14.66 -1.75
C THR A 173 -10.67 -14.05 -2.92
N VAL A 174 -10.04 -13.13 -3.65
CA VAL A 174 -10.60 -12.55 -4.88
C VAL A 174 -10.84 -13.63 -5.95
N GLN A 175 -10.04 -14.69 -5.94
CA GLN A 175 -10.20 -15.86 -6.81
C GLN A 175 -11.43 -16.72 -6.44
N THR A 176 -12.13 -16.39 -5.33
CA THR A 176 -13.27 -17.11 -4.73
C THR A 176 -12.91 -18.36 -3.91
N GLY A 177 -11.68 -18.84 -3.96
CA GLY A 177 -11.16 -19.87 -3.06
C GLY A 177 -10.95 -19.32 -1.63
N THR A 178 -10.71 -20.23 -0.70
CA THR A 178 -10.48 -19.89 0.71
C THR A 178 -9.04 -20.19 1.08
N VAL A 179 -8.39 -19.27 1.78
CA VAL A 179 -7.12 -19.50 2.47
C VAL A 179 -7.36 -19.58 3.96
N LYS A 180 -6.78 -20.57 4.59
CA LYS A 180 -6.90 -20.76 6.04
C LYS A 180 -5.73 -20.08 6.73
N VAL A 181 -6.03 -19.11 7.59
CA VAL A 181 -5.03 -18.44 8.40
C VAL A 181 -5.09 -18.97 9.82
N THR A 182 -3.97 -19.45 10.33
CA THR A 182 -3.84 -20.05 11.66
C THR A 182 -2.73 -19.39 12.45
N GLY A 183 -2.76 -19.55 13.77
CA GLY A 183 -1.79 -18.93 14.66
C GLY A 183 -2.07 -17.47 14.95
N SER A 184 -1.15 -16.83 15.68
CA SER A 184 -1.20 -15.41 16.05
C SER A 184 0.19 -14.86 16.32
N GLY A 185 0.34 -13.54 16.31
CA GLY A 185 1.63 -12.88 16.57
C GLY A 185 2.73 -13.36 15.63
N ASN A 186 3.79 -13.96 16.19
CA ASN A 186 4.94 -14.44 15.41
C ASN A 186 4.76 -15.85 14.81
N ALA A 187 3.62 -16.50 15.02
CA ALA A 187 3.36 -17.86 14.56
C ALA A 187 2.19 -17.94 13.56
N ILE A 188 1.93 -16.87 12.84
CA ILE A 188 0.87 -16.86 11.81
C ILE A 188 1.30 -17.67 10.61
N LYS A 189 0.38 -18.53 10.15
CA LYS A 189 0.50 -19.30 8.91
C LYS A 189 -0.70 -19.07 8.01
N VAL A 190 -0.48 -19.09 6.72
CA VAL A 190 -1.51 -19.01 5.68
C VAL A 190 -1.43 -20.29 4.86
N ASN A 191 -2.39 -21.19 5.02
CA ASN A 191 -2.25 -22.58 4.60
C ASN A 191 -0.93 -23.17 5.16
N ASP A 192 -0.02 -23.58 4.27
CA ASP A 192 1.30 -24.13 4.61
C ASP A 192 2.42 -23.08 4.66
N ALA A 193 2.16 -21.84 4.23
CA ALA A 193 3.13 -20.76 4.21
C ALA A 193 3.25 -20.07 5.57
N ASN A 194 4.47 -19.81 6.03
CA ASN A 194 4.69 -19.02 7.23
C ASN A 194 4.68 -17.52 6.90
N VAL A 195 4.08 -16.72 7.78
CA VAL A 195 4.19 -15.26 7.68
C VAL A 195 5.55 -14.83 8.25
N ILE A 196 6.37 -14.24 7.39
CA ILE A 196 7.68 -13.67 7.76
C ILE A 196 7.46 -12.35 8.49
N CYS A 197 6.72 -11.44 7.86
CA CYS A 197 6.32 -10.16 8.44
C CYS A 197 4.95 -9.75 7.90
N GLY A 198 4.01 -9.55 8.77
CA GLY A 198 2.63 -9.18 8.44
C GLY A 198 2.20 -7.90 9.12
N GLY A 199 1.02 -7.42 8.74
CA GLY A 199 0.46 -6.17 9.25
C GLY A 199 1.11 -4.92 8.66
N VAL A 200 1.92 -5.05 7.61
CA VAL A 200 2.53 -3.91 6.92
C VAL A 200 1.44 -3.13 6.20
N LYS A 201 1.23 -1.88 6.59
CA LYS A 201 0.22 -1.00 6.01
C LYS A 201 0.72 -0.38 4.71
N THR A 202 -0.20 -0.27 3.74
CA THR A 202 -0.08 0.59 2.56
C THR A 202 -1.30 1.51 2.50
N ALA A 203 -1.34 2.43 1.55
CA ALA A 203 -2.46 3.37 1.42
C ALA A 203 -3.82 2.65 1.27
N ASN A 204 -3.85 1.49 0.61
CA ASN A 204 -5.08 0.76 0.33
C ASN A 204 -5.03 -0.73 0.72
N ALA A 205 -3.98 -1.20 1.37
CA ALA A 205 -3.90 -2.63 1.73
C ALA A 205 -3.15 -2.89 3.04
N THR A 206 -3.38 -4.10 3.57
CA THR A 206 -2.53 -4.71 4.61
C THR A 206 -1.73 -5.84 3.96
N VAL A 207 -0.42 -5.81 4.08
CA VAL A 207 0.50 -6.78 3.43
C VAL A 207 1.06 -7.75 4.46
N TYR A 208 1.07 -9.02 4.09
CA TYR A 208 1.67 -10.14 4.83
C TYR A 208 2.71 -10.81 3.96
N LEU A 209 3.99 -10.61 4.28
CA LEU A 209 5.09 -11.27 3.60
C LEU A 209 5.13 -12.75 4.00
N ILE A 210 5.11 -13.65 3.03
CA ILE A 210 5.08 -15.10 3.24
C ILE A 210 6.27 -15.81 2.59
N ASP A 211 6.67 -16.93 3.17
CA ASP A 211 7.84 -17.70 2.77
C ASP A 211 7.58 -18.75 1.66
N SER A 212 6.33 -18.87 1.23
CA SER A 212 5.93 -19.83 0.20
C SER A 212 4.77 -19.27 -0.61
N VAL A 213 4.69 -19.63 -1.91
CA VAL A 213 3.60 -19.23 -2.80
C VAL A 213 2.37 -20.09 -2.52
N LEU A 214 1.20 -19.45 -2.39
CA LEU A 214 -0.07 -20.15 -2.18
C LEU A 214 -0.57 -20.73 -3.51
N MET A 215 -0.73 -22.04 -3.56
CA MET A 215 -1.28 -22.73 -4.72
C MET A 215 -2.77 -22.99 -4.50
N PRO A 216 -3.67 -22.51 -5.38
CA PRO A 216 -5.07 -22.86 -5.31
C PRO A 216 -5.26 -24.33 -5.70
N ALA A 217 -6.09 -25.03 -4.92
CA ALA A 217 -6.48 -26.41 -5.21
C ALA A 217 -7.29 -26.53 -6.51
#